data_df6dfe1cc3b1a09d2b68a3a1667f1092
#
_entry.id   df6dfe1cc3b1a09d2b68a3a1667f1092
#
_cell.length_a   1.000
_cell.length_b   1.000
_cell.length_c   1.000
_cell.angle_alpha   90.00
_cell.angle_beta   90.00
_cell.angle_gamma   90.00
#
_symmetry.space_group_name_H-M   'P 1'
#
loop_
_entity.id
_entity.type
_entity.pdbx_description
1 polymer ?
#
loop_
_entity_poly.entity_id
_entity_poly.type
_entity_poly.pdbx_seq_one_letter_code
_entity_poly.pdbx_strand_id
1 'polypeptide(L)'
;DLEKSNLINPSDDAYFVSYGGLDHALHSKIIRVDEFAGYWEYVLDQAIYTSPPHPQWGGAAIFNGRGHVIGIGSLFLHEVFEGQSQQGNLAIPTHLLEPALNDLLEFGRPLTPARPWIGMYTTETGGELIVSSLARYGPAELAGILQGDQIMSIGEEKTSTLAHFFRSVWNLGSAGVSVPLQINREGNELKFVINSADRNDFLLKPKTH
;
A
#
# COMPACT_ATOMS: atom_id res chain seq x y z
N ASP A 1 -12.45 21.67 0.39
CA ASP A 1 -11.58 21.57 1.57
C ASP A 1 -11.25 20.11 1.84
N LEU A 2 -10.02 19.84 2.31
CA LEU A 2 -9.61 18.52 2.78
C LEU A 2 -10.05 18.35 4.23
N GLU A 3 -10.73 17.25 4.55
CA GLU A 3 -11.10 16.94 5.93
C GLU A 3 -10.14 15.92 6.53
N LYS A 4 -9.82 16.08 7.82
CA LYS A 4 -9.02 15.09 8.55
C LYS A 4 -9.81 13.79 8.66
N SER A 5 -9.25 12.71 8.17
CA SER A 5 -9.89 11.39 8.10
C SER A 5 -10.13 10.72 9.47
N ASN A 6 -9.58 11.28 10.57
CA ASN A 6 -9.86 10.80 11.93
C ASN A 6 -11.31 11.07 12.40
N LEU A 7 -12.14 11.72 11.57
CA LEU A 7 -13.57 11.95 11.81
C LEU A 7 -14.46 11.04 10.96
N ILE A 8 -13.90 10.05 10.28
CA ILE A 8 -14.64 9.13 9.41
C ILE A 8 -15.00 7.87 10.18
N ASN A 9 -16.29 7.49 10.15
CA ASN A 9 -16.80 6.32 10.85
C ASN A 9 -17.46 5.33 9.89
N PRO A 10 -17.50 4.05 10.24
CA PRO A 10 -18.36 3.10 9.56
C PRO A 10 -19.80 3.58 9.50
N SER A 11 -20.47 3.31 8.39
CA SER A 11 -21.83 3.74 8.03
C SER A 11 -21.98 5.19 7.59
N ASP A 12 -20.94 6.03 7.66
CA ASP A 12 -20.96 7.37 7.07
C ASP A 12 -21.16 7.30 5.55
N ASP A 13 -21.79 8.35 5.00
CA ASP A 13 -21.97 8.49 3.57
C ASP A 13 -20.64 8.83 2.86
N ALA A 14 -20.41 8.17 1.73
CA ALA A 14 -19.30 8.43 0.84
C ALA A 14 -19.81 8.65 -0.59
N TYR A 15 -19.39 9.73 -1.22
CA TYR A 15 -19.77 10.07 -2.58
C TYR A 15 -18.55 10.05 -3.47
N PHE A 16 -18.50 9.08 -4.38
CA PHE A 16 -17.45 9.01 -5.40
C PHE A 16 -17.76 9.95 -6.55
N VAL A 17 -16.79 10.77 -6.92
CA VAL A 17 -16.84 11.64 -8.10
C VAL A 17 -15.58 11.38 -8.92
N SER A 18 -15.78 10.85 -10.12
CA SER A 18 -14.72 10.46 -11.05
C SER A 18 -14.93 11.15 -12.40
N TYR A 19 -14.31 10.60 -13.44
CA TYR A 19 -14.53 11.05 -14.81
C TYR A 19 -16.02 10.99 -15.18
N GLY A 20 -16.54 12.06 -15.75
CA GLY A 20 -17.97 12.20 -16.04
C GLY A 20 -18.72 13.10 -15.07
N GLY A 21 -18.08 13.55 -13.99
CA GLY A 21 -18.66 14.51 -13.03
C GLY A 21 -19.88 13.97 -12.30
N LEU A 22 -20.88 14.83 -12.08
CA LEU A 22 -22.06 14.49 -11.29
C LEU A 22 -22.95 13.39 -11.91
N ASP A 23 -22.97 13.27 -13.23
CA ASP A 23 -23.76 12.25 -13.92
C ASP A 23 -23.23 10.83 -13.67
N HIS A 24 -21.98 10.73 -13.23
CA HIS A 24 -21.31 9.47 -12.87
C HIS A 24 -20.93 9.41 -11.40
N ALA A 25 -21.48 10.29 -10.57
CA ALA A 25 -21.27 10.22 -9.12
C ALA A 25 -22.01 9.03 -8.53
N LEU A 26 -21.37 8.33 -7.59
CA LEU A 26 -21.96 7.18 -6.91
C LEU A 26 -22.02 7.43 -5.41
N HIS A 27 -23.20 7.23 -4.85
CA HIS A 27 -23.37 7.16 -3.40
C HIS A 27 -22.99 5.76 -2.90
N SER A 28 -22.06 5.72 -1.97
CA SER A 28 -21.60 4.53 -1.26
C SER A 28 -21.65 4.77 0.25
N LYS A 29 -21.44 3.72 1.02
CA LYS A 29 -21.23 3.80 2.46
C LYS A 29 -19.80 3.43 2.81
N ILE A 30 -19.26 4.05 3.84
CA ILE A 30 -18.03 3.60 4.48
C ILE A 30 -18.36 2.33 5.26
N ILE A 31 -17.70 1.24 4.90
CA ILE A 31 -17.92 -0.07 5.51
C ILE A 31 -17.05 -0.25 6.74
N ARG A 32 -15.78 0.13 6.61
CA ARG A 32 -14.80 0.14 7.69
C ARG A 32 -13.65 1.09 7.38
N VAL A 33 -12.92 1.45 8.42
CA VAL A 33 -11.63 2.14 8.33
C VAL A 33 -10.64 1.26 9.07
N ASP A 34 -9.67 0.70 8.36
CA ASP A 34 -8.78 -0.31 8.93
C ASP A 34 -7.46 -0.40 8.17
N GLU A 35 -6.50 -1.14 8.72
CA GLU A 35 -5.23 -1.40 8.07
C GLU A 35 -5.44 -2.14 6.73
N PHE A 36 -4.62 -1.77 5.76
CA PHE A 36 -4.47 -2.50 4.50
C PHE A 36 -2.99 -2.68 4.16
N ALA A 37 -2.59 -3.90 3.85
CA ALA A 37 -1.28 -4.22 3.30
C ALA A 37 -1.41 -4.90 1.94
N GLY A 38 -0.79 -4.29 0.92
CA GLY A 38 -0.74 -4.84 -0.43
C GLY A 38 0.59 -5.55 -0.69
N TYR A 39 0.56 -6.60 -1.51
CA TYR A 39 1.72 -7.45 -1.83
C TYR A 39 2.92 -6.69 -2.44
N TRP A 40 2.73 -5.45 -2.89
CA TRP A 40 3.73 -4.62 -3.58
C TRP A 40 4.39 -3.55 -2.67
N GLU A 41 4.64 -3.88 -1.42
CA GLU A 41 5.22 -2.97 -0.40
C GLU A 41 4.35 -1.72 -0.14
N TYR A 42 3.06 -1.94 0.10
CA TYR A 42 2.08 -0.91 0.30
C TYR A 42 1.31 -1.16 1.60
N VAL A 43 1.37 -0.22 2.53
CA VAL A 43 0.64 -0.29 3.81
C VAL A 43 -0.06 1.04 4.07
N LEU A 44 -1.31 0.97 4.41
CA LEU A 44 -2.12 2.07 4.94
C LEU A 44 -2.60 1.68 6.33
N ASP A 45 -2.35 2.52 7.32
CA ASP A 45 -2.79 2.27 8.71
C ASP A 45 -4.31 2.41 8.85
N GLN A 46 -4.93 3.26 8.03
CA GLN A 46 -6.35 3.61 8.08
C GLN A 46 -6.92 3.74 6.65
N ALA A 47 -6.90 2.66 5.88
CA ALA A 47 -7.56 2.65 4.58
C ALA A 47 -9.08 2.77 4.75
N ILE A 48 -9.73 3.51 3.86
CA ILE A 48 -11.20 3.67 3.85
C ILE A 48 -11.79 2.61 2.92
N TYR A 49 -12.63 1.74 3.44
CA TYR A 49 -13.33 0.72 2.65
C TYR A 49 -14.77 1.14 2.42
N THR A 50 -15.23 1.09 1.18
CA THR A 50 -16.56 1.55 0.79
C THR A 50 -17.30 0.52 -0.05
N SER A 51 -18.63 0.53 0.00
CA SER A 51 -19.51 -0.29 -0.83
C SER A 51 -20.87 0.45 -1.03
N PRO A 52 -21.53 0.30 -2.20
CA PRO A 52 -21.12 -0.42 -3.40
C PRO A 52 -19.90 0.22 -4.09
N PRO A 53 -19.16 -0.55 -4.94
CA PRO A 53 -17.96 -0.03 -5.60
C PRO A 53 -18.30 0.87 -6.79
N HIS A 54 -17.54 1.95 -6.94
CA HIS A 54 -17.55 2.76 -8.14
C HIS A 54 -16.68 2.11 -9.23
N PRO A 55 -17.17 1.95 -10.47
CA PRO A 55 -16.42 1.27 -11.54
C PRO A 55 -15.17 2.03 -11.99
N GLN A 56 -15.18 3.36 -11.89
CA GLN A 56 -14.05 4.24 -12.22
C GLN A 56 -13.40 4.80 -10.96
N TRP A 57 -12.97 3.91 -10.09
CA TRP A 57 -12.46 4.22 -8.77
C TRP A 57 -11.06 4.86 -8.77
N GLY A 58 -10.22 4.51 -9.74
CA GLY A 58 -8.80 4.91 -9.76
C GLY A 58 -8.63 6.44 -9.85
N GLY A 59 -8.17 7.05 -8.76
CA GLY A 59 -8.00 8.50 -8.66
C GLY A 59 -9.30 9.28 -8.42
N ALA A 60 -10.44 8.62 -8.24
CA ALA A 60 -11.70 9.28 -7.93
C ALA A 60 -11.63 10.02 -6.58
N ALA A 61 -12.13 11.23 -6.51
CA ALA A 61 -12.30 11.96 -5.27
C ALA A 61 -13.50 11.39 -4.50
N ILE A 62 -13.33 11.19 -3.20
CA ILE A 62 -14.38 10.70 -2.32
C ILE A 62 -14.74 11.82 -1.35
N PHE A 63 -16.02 12.16 -1.34
CA PHE A 63 -16.57 13.22 -0.49
C PHE A 63 -17.42 12.63 0.62
N ASN A 64 -17.44 13.28 1.77
CA ASN A 64 -18.43 13.01 2.82
C ASN A 64 -19.75 13.76 2.54
N GLY A 65 -20.75 13.54 3.40
CA GLY A 65 -22.07 14.20 3.31
C GLY A 65 -22.03 15.74 3.49
N ARG A 66 -20.89 16.31 3.89
CA ARG A 66 -20.66 17.77 4.01
C ARG A 66 -19.96 18.37 2.81
N GLY A 67 -19.60 17.56 1.81
CA GLY A 67 -18.89 17.98 0.61
C GLY A 67 -17.39 18.16 0.79
N HIS A 68 -16.80 17.64 1.87
CA HIS A 68 -15.33 17.64 2.06
C HIS A 68 -14.72 16.38 1.45
N VAL A 69 -13.54 16.52 0.83
CA VAL A 69 -12.78 15.38 0.30
C VAL A 69 -12.14 14.63 1.48
N ILE A 70 -12.48 13.36 1.60
CA ILE A 70 -12.00 12.46 2.67
C ILE A 70 -11.00 11.43 2.18
N GLY A 71 -10.96 11.15 0.88
CA GLY A 71 -10.07 10.15 0.32
C GLY A 71 -9.96 10.20 -1.19
N ILE A 72 -9.02 9.40 -1.70
CA ILE A 72 -8.79 9.18 -3.13
C ILE A 72 -8.92 7.69 -3.41
N GLY A 73 -9.77 7.31 -4.35
CA GLY A 73 -9.98 5.92 -4.77
C GLY A 73 -8.69 5.28 -5.28
N SER A 74 -8.34 4.13 -4.72
CA SER A 74 -7.07 3.45 -4.98
C SER A 74 -7.23 2.04 -5.54
N LEU A 75 -8.13 1.23 -4.98
CA LEU A 75 -8.30 -0.16 -5.38
C LEU A 75 -9.78 -0.56 -5.51
N PHE A 76 -10.01 -1.56 -6.36
CA PHE A 76 -11.23 -2.34 -6.34
C PHE A 76 -10.97 -3.64 -5.55
N LEU A 77 -11.87 -3.97 -4.65
CA LEU A 77 -11.77 -5.16 -3.82
C LEU A 77 -12.97 -6.07 -4.10
N HIS A 78 -12.69 -7.38 -4.27
CA HIS A 78 -13.73 -8.38 -4.41
C HIS A 78 -14.40 -8.71 -3.07
N GLU A 79 -13.66 -8.50 -1.97
CA GLU A 79 -14.13 -8.69 -0.60
C GLU A 79 -13.71 -7.49 0.26
N VAL A 80 -14.69 -6.79 0.83
CA VAL A 80 -14.43 -5.71 1.80
C VAL A 80 -14.58 -6.18 3.24
N PHE A 81 -15.17 -7.36 3.45
CA PHE A 81 -15.17 -8.09 4.72
C PHE A 81 -14.62 -9.49 4.48
N GLU A 82 -13.83 -9.97 5.40
CA GLU A 82 -13.31 -11.33 5.38
C GLU A 82 -14.44 -12.36 5.36
N GLY A 83 -14.40 -13.29 4.40
CA GLY A 83 -15.41 -14.33 4.25
C GLY A 83 -16.78 -13.89 3.75
N GLN A 84 -16.95 -12.63 3.31
CA GLN A 84 -18.17 -12.12 2.71
C GLN A 84 -17.90 -11.65 1.28
N SER A 85 -18.65 -12.16 0.32
CA SER A 85 -18.56 -11.76 -1.10
C SER A 85 -19.24 -10.39 -1.32
N GLN A 86 -18.71 -9.36 -0.67
CA GLN A 86 -19.16 -7.98 -0.83
C GLN A 86 -18.07 -7.17 -1.51
N GLN A 87 -18.32 -6.74 -2.73
CA GLN A 87 -17.40 -5.89 -3.48
C GLN A 87 -17.40 -4.46 -2.96
N GLY A 88 -16.25 -3.80 -3.08
CA GLY A 88 -16.08 -2.42 -2.67
C GLY A 88 -14.86 -1.76 -3.27
N ASN A 89 -14.61 -0.53 -2.84
CA ASN A 89 -13.38 0.17 -3.14
C ASN A 89 -12.58 0.41 -1.85
N LEU A 90 -11.28 0.51 -2.03
CA LEU A 90 -10.37 1.02 -1.02
C LEU A 90 -9.90 2.40 -1.44
N ALA A 91 -9.90 3.33 -0.50
CA ALA A 91 -9.40 4.68 -0.72
C ALA A 91 -8.27 5.04 0.24
N ILE A 92 -7.36 5.87 -0.26
CA ILE A 92 -6.29 6.50 0.49
C ILE A 92 -6.86 7.72 1.19
N PRO A 93 -6.77 7.81 2.53
CA PRO A 93 -7.25 8.97 3.27
C PRO A 93 -6.49 10.25 2.94
N THR A 94 -7.19 11.39 2.91
CA THR A 94 -6.58 12.69 2.57
C THR A 94 -5.55 13.18 3.56
N HIS A 95 -5.61 12.76 4.83
CA HIS A 95 -4.61 13.16 5.83
C HIS A 95 -3.20 12.65 5.51
N LEU A 96 -3.06 11.59 4.70
CA LEU A 96 -1.76 11.11 4.23
C LEU A 96 -1.16 11.99 3.13
N LEU A 97 -2.00 12.74 2.42
CA LEU A 97 -1.55 13.68 1.39
C LEU A 97 -1.10 15.02 2.01
N GLU A 98 -1.77 15.46 3.08
CA GLU A 98 -1.56 16.77 3.68
C GLU A 98 -0.08 17.09 4.00
N PRO A 99 0.70 16.19 4.64
CA PRO A 99 2.11 16.46 4.94
C PRO A 99 3.01 16.59 3.71
N ALA A 100 2.65 15.92 2.62
CA ALA A 100 3.45 15.86 1.40
C ALA A 100 2.96 16.85 0.31
N LEU A 101 1.80 17.49 0.51
CA LEU A 101 1.14 18.25 -0.55
C LEU A 101 1.99 19.36 -1.13
N ASN A 102 2.65 20.16 -0.28
CA ASN A 102 3.49 21.27 -0.73
C ASN A 102 4.71 20.77 -1.52
N ASP A 103 5.36 19.71 -1.04
CA ASP A 103 6.50 19.09 -1.73
C ASP A 103 6.06 18.54 -3.11
N LEU A 104 4.89 17.91 -3.16
CA LEU A 104 4.34 17.36 -4.40
C LEU A 104 4.01 18.47 -5.41
N LEU A 105 3.47 19.61 -4.96
CA LEU A 105 3.15 20.73 -5.83
C LEU A 105 4.40 21.47 -6.34
N GLU A 106 5.43 21.58 -5.51
CA GLU A 106 6.65 22.33 -5.85
C GLU A 106 7.70 21.46 -6.55
N PHE A 107 7.91 20.24 -6.09
CA PHE A 107 9.00 19.36 -6.54
C PHE A 107 8.51 18.09 -7.27
N GLY A 108 7.20 17.83 -7.30
CA GLY A 108 6.62 16.60 -7.87
C GLY A 108 6.92 15.33 -7.06
N ARG A 109 7.51 15.47 -5.86
CA ARG A 109 7.85 14.35 -4.95
C ARG A 109 7.99 14.85 -3.52
N PRO A 110 7.77 14.00 -2.51
CA PRO A 110 8.13 14.32 -1.13
C PRO A 110 9.64 14.53 -0.97
N LEU A 111 10.04 15.47 -0.12
CA LEU A 111 11.46 15.72 0.21
C LEU A 111 11.96 14.83 1.37
N THR A 112 11.06 14.11 2.03
CA THR A 112 11.44 13.13 3.05
C THR A 112 12.28 12.02 2.43
N PRO A 113 13.27 11.48 3.16
CA PRO A 113 14.07 10.36 2.67
C PRO A 113 13.18 9.19 2.24
N ALA A 114 13.51 8.60 1.09
CA ALA A 114 12.76 7.45 0.59
C ALA A 114 12.84 6.27 1.57
N ARG A 115 11.74 5.54 1.71
CA ARG A 115 11.72 4.28 2.46
C ARG A 115 12.60 3.24 1.78
N PRO A 116 13.24 2.33 2.55
CA PRO A 116 13.99 1.23 1.96
C PRO A 116 13.03 0.34 1.15
N TRP A 117 13.33 0.17 -0.12
CA TRP A 117 12.63 -0.74 -1.02
C TRP A 117 13.52 -1.92 -1.37
N ILE A 118 12.99 -3.13 -1.25
CA ILE A 118 13.75 -4.36 -1.52
C ILE A 118 13.33 -5.06 -2.81
N GLY A 119 12.24 -4.64 -3.44
CA GLY A 119 11.78 -5.17 -4.72
C GLY A 119 11.23 -6.59 -4.63
N MET A 120 10.56 -6.89 -3.53
CA MET A 120 10.00 -8.21 -3.25
C MET A 120 8.49 -8.12 -3.10
N TYR A 121 7.77 -8.86 -3.95
CA TYR A 121 6.32 -8.97 -3.87
C TYR A 121 6.00 -10.18 -2.99
N THR A 122 5.27 -9.91 -1.91
CA THR A 122 5.02 -10.91 -0.84
C THR A 122 3.53 -11.07 -0.60
N THR A 123 3.07 -12.29 -0.51
CA THR A 123 1.68 -12.61 -0.16
C THR A 123 1.61 -13.29 1.20
N GLU A 124 0.51 -13.05 1.92
CA GLU A 124 0.18 -13.74 3.16
C GLU A 124 -0.82 -14.85 2.85
N THR A 125 -0.46 -16.09 3.15
CA THR A 125 -1.30 -17.25 2.90
C THR A 125 -1.16 -18.23 4.05
N GLY A 126 -2.27 -18.54 4.72
CA GLY A 126 -2.26 -19.49 5.84
C GLY A 126 -1.43 -19.03 7.05
N GLY A 127 -1.23 -17.72 7.23
CA GLY A 127 -0.38 -17.15 8.28
C GLY A 127 1.13 -17.19 7.98
N GLU A 128 1.49 -17.52 6.73
CA GLU A 128 2.85 -17.52 6.23
C GLU A 128 3.05 -16.42 5.19
N LEU A 129 4.23 -15.81 5.19
CA LEU A 129 4.63 -14.81 4.21
C LEU A 129 5.48 -15.46 3.14
N ILE A 130 4.98 -15.48 1.91
CA ILE A 130 5.64 -16.14 0.78
C ILE A 130 6.01 -15.12 -0.29
N VAL A 131 7.22 -15.20 -0.80
CA VAL A 131 7.68 -14.41 -1.95
C VAL A 131 6.92 -14.86 -3.19
N SER A 132 5.99 -14.03 -3.68
CA SER A 132 5.17 -14.33 -4.86
C SER A 132 5.87 -13.98 -6.17
N SER A 133 6.69 -12.93 -6.17
CA SER A 133 7.54 -12.53 -7.30
C SER A 133 8.59 -11.51 -6.87
N LEU A 134 9.48 -11.16 -7.78
CA LEU A 134 10.57 -10.20 -7.56
C LEU A 134 10.57 -9.14 -8.66
N ALA A 135 10.96 -7.94 -8.29
CA ALA A 135 11.25 -6.89 -9.27
C ALA A 135 12.53 -7.26 -10.02
N ARG A 136 12.46 -7.25 -11.35
CA ARG A 136 13.61 -7.55 -12.20
C ARG A 136 14.79 -6.60 -11.91
N TYR A 137 15.95 -7.17 -11.66
CA TYR A 137 17.16 -6.46 -11.22
C TYR A 137 16.96 -5.68 -9.90
N GLY A 138 15.94 -6.01 -9.13
CA GLY A 138 15.69 -5.42 -7.81
C GLY A 138 16.63 -5.96 -6.74
N PRO A 139 16.72 -5.28 -5.59
CA PRO A 139 17.66 -5.64 -4.52
C PRO A 139 17.53 -7.09 -4.03
N ALA A 140 16.29 -7.59 -3.84
CA ALA A 140 16.07 -8.96 -3.36
C ALA A 140 16.50 -10.01 -4.39
N GLU A 141 16.18 -9.79 -5.69
CA GLU A 141 16.63 -10.68 -6.77
C GLU A 141 18.16 -10.75 -6.85
N LEU A 142 18.82 -9.58 -6.78
CA LEU A 142 20.30 -9.50 -6.81
C LEU A 142 20.94 -10.15 -5.57
N ALA A 143 20.27 -10.16 -4.45
CA ALA A 143 20.74 -10.84 -3.25
C ALA A 143 20.53 -12.37 -3.28
N GLY A 144 19.81 -12.90 -4.27
CA GLY A 144 19.58 -14.34 -4.43
C GLY A 144 18.30 -14.88 -3.77
N ILE A 145 17.35 -14.00 -3.44
CA ILE A 145 15.99 -14.40 -3.05
C ILE A 145 15.29 -14.99 -4.28
N LEU A 146 14.44 -15.97 -4.05
CA LEU A 146 13.69 -16.67 -5.10
C LEU A 146 12.20 -16.61 -4.81
N GLN A 147 11.40 -16.71 -5.87
CA GLN A 147 9.97 -16.94 -5.73
C GLN A 147 9.72 -18.27 -4.99
N GLY A 148 8.79 -18.27 -4.04
CA GLY A 148 8.47 -19.41 -3.19
C GLY A 148 9.21 -19.41 -1.85
N ASP A 149 10.20 -18.52 -1.64
CA ASP A 149 10.84 -18.38 -0.34
C ASP A 149 9.83 -17.96 0.72
N GLN A 150 9.83 -18.64 1.87
CA GLN A 150 9.05 -18.27 3.02
C GLN A 150 9.84 -17.30 3.90
N ILE A 151 9.27 -16.13 4.16
CA ILE A 151 9.89 -15.11 5.01
C ILE A 151 9.71 -15.48 6.47
N MET A 152 10.79 -15.51 7.23
CA MET A 152 10.79 -15.88 8.64
C MET A 152 10.98 -14.67 9.56
N SER A 153 11.98 -13.83 9.28
CA SER A 153 12.31 -12.67 10.12
C SER A 153 13.11 -11.60 9.39
N ILE A 154 13.04 -10.38 9.91
CA ILE A 154 13.96 -9.29 9.61
C ILE A 154 14.92 -9.15 10.80
N GLY A 155 16.19 -9.48 10.60
CA GLY A 155 17.13 -9.63 11.72
C GLY A 155 16.63 -10.69 12.72
N GLU A 156 16.44 -10.26 13.96
CA GLU A 156 15.91 -11.13 15.03
C GLU A 156 14.39 -11.05 15.19
N GLU A 157 13.73 -10.10 14.50
CA GLU A 157 12.31 -9.85 14.59
C GLU A 157 11.52 -10.78 13.67
N LYS A 158 10.75 -11.70 14.26
CA LYS A 158 9.86 -12.59 13.49
C LYS A 158 8.71 -11.80 12.89
N THR A 159 8.45 -12.00 11.60
CA THR A 159 7.37 -11.37 10.88
C THR A 159 6.20 -12.33 10.73
N SER A 160 4.99 -11.88 11.10
CA SER A 160 3.78 -12.71 11.08
C SER A 160 2.72 -12.22 10.11
N THR A 161 2.74 -10.92 9.79
CA THR A 161 1.81 -10.31 8.84
C THR A 161 2.57 -9.50 7.80
N LEU A 162 1.93 -9.30 6.66
CA LEU A 162 2.50 -8.49 5.57
C LEU A 162 2.78 -7.04 6.01
N ALA A 163 1.85 -6.43 6.75
CA ALA A 163 2.04 -5.09 7.27
C ALA A 163 3.21 -5.01 8.26
N HIS A 164 3.32 -5.99 9.16
CA HIS A 164 4.43 -6.08 10.11
C HIS A 164 5.77 -6.22 9.37
N PHE A 165 5.84 -7.12 8.40
CA PHE A 165 7.04 -7.32 7.58
C PHE A 165 7.51 -6.01 6.92
N PHE A 166 6.62 -5.29 6.23
CA PHE A 166 7.01 -4.05 5.58
C PHE A 166 7.44 -2.97 6.57
N ARG A 167 6.74 -2.83 7.71
CA ARG A 167 7.14 -1.88 8.76
C ARG A 167 8.50 -2.24 9.34
N SER A 168 8.79 -3.52 9.58
CA SER A 168 10.11 -3.96 10.08
C SER A 168 11.22 -3.58 9.10
N VAL A 169 11.00 -3.74 7.79
CA VAL A 169 11.94 -3.27 6.76
C VAL A 169 12.11 -1.74 6.81
N TRP A 170 11.00 -0.99 6.86
CA TRP A 170 11.05 0.48 6.84
C TRP A 170 11.66 1.09 8.11
N ASN A 171 11.51 0.43 9.25
CA ASN A 171 12.10 0.88 10.52
C ASN A 171 13.62 0.74 10.58
N LEU A 172 14.24 0.01 9.66
CA LEU A 172 15.71 -0.09 9.58
C LEU A 172 16.38 1.22 9.15
N GLY A 173 15.64 2.13 8.48
CA GLY A 173 16.17 3.43 8.06
C GLY A 173 15.64 3.89 6.71
N SER A 174 16.48 4.62 5.97
CA SER A 174 16.17 5.13 4.63
C SER A 174 16.66 4.18 3.54
N ALA A 175 16.25 4.42 2.30
CA ALA A 175 16.77 3.72 1.12
C ALA A 175 18.30 3.65 1.12
N GLY A 176 18.83 2.48 0.78
CA GLY A 176 20.27 2.15 0.87
C GLY A 176 20.66 1.40 2.15
N VAL A 177 19.77 1.26 3.14
CA VAL A 177 20.05 0.47 4.34
C VAL A 177 20.14 -1.02 4.01
N SER A 178 21.01 -1.74 4.74
CA SER A 178 21.10 -3.20 4.65
C SER A 178 19.96 -3.85 5.43
N VAL A 179 19.20 -4.73 4.78
CA VAL A 179 18.06 -5.47 5.34
C VAL A 179 18.48 -6.91 5.58
N PRO A 180 18.69 -7.33 6.84
CA PRO A 180 19.00 -8.71 7.18
C PRO A 180 17.70 -9.53 7.13
N LEU A 181 17.60 -10.45 6.18
CA LEU A 181 16.42 -11.29 5.95
C LEU A 181 16.75 -12.76 6.22
N GLN A 182 15.91 -13.43 7.00
CA GLN A 182 15.93 -14.87 7.17
C GLN A 182 14.70 -15.47 6.47
N ILE A 183 14.97 -16.50 5.66
CA ILE A 183 13.92 -17.22 4.91
C ILE A 183 14.04 -18.72 5.17
N ASN A 184 12.95 -19.44 4.87
CA ASN A 184 12.96 -20.90 4.72
C ASN A 184 12.75 -21.22 3.24
N ARG A 185 13.69 -21.98 2.66
CA ARG A 185 13.64 -22.50 1.29
C ARG A 185 13.69 -24.00 1.33
N GLU A 186 12.59 -24.68 1.02
CA GLU A 186 12.51 -26.14 0.97
C GLU A 186 12.97 -26.82 2.29
N GLY A 187 12.61 -26.23 3.44
CA GLY A 187 12.99 -26.74 4.76
C GLY A 187 14.35 -26.27 5.27
N ASN A 188 15.09 -25.49 4.49
CA ASN A 188 16.40 -24.94 4.89
C ASN A 188 16.29 -23.49 5.30
N GLU A 189 16.75 -23.14 6.49
CA GLU A 189 16.87 -21.76 6.94
C GLU A 189 18.09 -21.10 6.30
N LEU A 190 17.87 -20.01 5.57
CA LEU A 190 18.91 -19.23 4.90
C LEU A 190 18.86 -17.78 5.37
N LYS A 191 20.05 -17.15 5.43
CA LYS A 191 20.20 -15.75 5.80
C LYS A 191 20.76 -14.95 4.65
N PHE A 192 20.12 -13.83 4.37
CA PHE A 192 20.53 -12.89 3.33
C PHE A 192 20.70 -11.49 3.92
N VAL A 193 21.50 -10.69 3.27
CA VAL A 193 21.58 -9.25 3.51
C VAL A 193 21.26 -8.57 2.19
N ILE A 194 20.13 -7.86 2.15
CA ILE A 194 19.64 -7.16 0.98
C ILE A 194 19.98 -5.68 1.13
N ASN A 195 20.72 -5.10 0.21
CA ASN A 195 20.96 -3.66 0.17
C ASN A 195 19.76 -2.99 -0.49
N SER A 196 18.91 -2.34 0.32
CA SER A 196 17.71 -1.67 -0.15
C SER A 196 18.03 -0.50 -1.10
N ALA A 197 17.05 -0.08 -1.89
CA ALA A 197 17.18 1.01 -2.83
C ALA A 197 16.03 2.00 -2.73
N ASP A 198 16.14 3.14 -3.39
CA ASP A 198 15.00 4.01 -3.66
C ASP A 198 14.17 3.40 -4.81
N ARG A 199 12.89 3.11 -4.55
CA ARG A 199 11.97 2.57 -5.55
C ARG A 199 11.88 3.44 -6.81
N ASN A 200 12.03 4.75 -6.67
CA ASN A 200 11.96 5.69 -7.80
C ASN A 200 13.06 5.46 -8.85
N ASP A 201 14.17 4.84 -8.48
CA ASP A 201 15.25 4.50 -9.41
C ASP A 201 14.86 3.37 -10.36
N PHE A 202 13.85 2.59 -10.00
CA PHE A 202 13.33 1.45 -10.77
C PHE A 202 12.06 1.77 -11.55
N LEU A 203 11.47 2.94 -11.34
CA LEU A 203 10.29 3.38 -12.09
C LEU A 203 10.69 3.87 -13.48
N LEU A 204 9.90 3.49 -14.49
CA LEU A 204 10.04 4.04 -15.84
C LEU A 204 9.75 5.54 -15.80
N LYS A 205 10.75 6.35 -16.07
CA LYS A 205 10.57 7.81 -16.19
C LYS A 205 9.73 8.11 -17.44
N PRO A 206 8.69 8.94 -17.32
CA PRO A 206 7.94 9.36 -18.52
C PRO A 206 8.90 10.03 -19.51
N LYS A 207 8.81 9.61 -20.77
CA LYS A 207 9.50 10.33 -21.85
C LYS A 207 8.75 11.64 -22.03
N THR A 208 9.32 12.75 -21.59
CA THR A 208 8.85 14.09 -21.96
C THR A 208 9.10 14.28 -23.45
N HIS A 209 8.01 14.40 -24.21
CA HIS A 209 8.03 14.82 -25.61
C HIS A 209 8.02 16.32 -25.71
#